data_5449943c4b9f8b132bcde33a565ece19
#
_entry.id   5449943c4b9f8b132bcde33a565ece19
#
_cell.length_a   1.000
_cell.length_b   1.000
_cell.length_c   1.000
_cell.angle_alpha   90.00
_cell.angle_beta   90.00
_cell.angle_gamma   90.00
#
_symmetry.space_group_name_H-M   'P 1'
#
loop_
_entity.id
_entity.type
_entity.pdbx_description
1 polymer ?
#
loop_
_entity_poly.entity_id
_entity_poly.type
_entity_poly.pdbx_seq_one_letter_code
_entity_poly.pdbx_strand_id
1 'polypeptide(L)'
;MEAYIEVTIPVLDERKEIITAELVNLDYEGVWEEGMSLKGYIPKSLFAHKSLYDTLAKYGMENNFKYAEVQDKNWNEEWEKHYEPIIVDDQVYVRSPFHDTKKEIQYEVIIQPQMSFGTGHHETTQLMIEMMLTTEIKDKTLLDMGTGTGVLAFLSSLLGAKDVIGIDYDQNSVDNANEN
;
A
#
# COMPACT_ATOMS: atom_id res chain seq x y z
N MET A 1 18.78 -3.30 5.52
CA MET A 1 17.56 -4.09 5.22
C MET A 1 17.98 -5.51 4.93
N GLU A 2 17.20 -6.49 5.32
CA GLU A 2 17.52 -7.90 5.14
C GLU A 2 17.18 -8.33 3.70
N ALA A 3 18.12 -8.99 2.99
CA ALA A 3 17.87 -9.49 1.65
C ALA A 3 16.94 -10.72 1.71
N TYR A 4 16.07 -10.88 0.73
CA TYR A 4 15.13 -11.99 0.63
C TYR A 4 15.48 -12.93 -0.52
N ILE A 5 15.07 -14.18 -0.39
CA ILE A 5 15.06 -15.15 -1.49
C ILE A 5 13.61 -15.37 -1.93
N GLU A 6 13.34 -15.12 -3.21
CA GLU A 6 12.10 -15.54 -3.87
C GLU A 6 12.28 -16.97 -4.37
N VAL A 7 11.35 -17.82 -4.04
CA VAL A 7 11.26 -19.20 -4.58
C VAL A 7 10.01 -19.30 -5.44
N THR A 8 10.15 -19.78 -6.66
CA THR A 8 9.03 -20.06 -7.58
C THR A 8 8.89 -21.56 -7.77
N ILE A 9 7.72 -22.10 -7.45
CA ILE A 9 7.42 -23.54 -7.53
C ILE A 9 6.23 -23.71 -8.47
N PRO A 10 6.40 -24.26 -9.69
CA PRO A 10 5.29 -24.70 -10.52
C PRO A 10 4.52 -25.82 -9.81
N VAL A 11 3.21 -25.62 -9.62
CA VAL A 11 2.38 -26.56 -8.85
C VAL A 11 0.96 -26.60 -9.42
N LEU A 12 0.37 -27.79 -9.48
CA LEU A 12 -1.03 -27.95 -9.85
C LEU A 12 -1.96 -27.50 -8.72
N ASP A 13 -3.14 -27.00 -9.07
CA ASP A 13 -4.11 -26.41 -8.11
C ASP A 13 -4.39 -27.32 -6.91
N GLU A 14 -4.54 -28.61 -7.14
CA GLU A 14 -4.81 -29.60 -6.08
C GLU A 14 -3.72 -29.68 -4.99
N ARG A 15 -2.51 -29.19 -5.25
CA ARG A 15 -1.36 -29.24 -4.33
C ARG A 15 -0.96 -27.91 -3.77
N LYS A 16 -1.56 -26.82 -4.23
CA LYS A 16 -1.17 -25.47 -3.81
C LYS A 16 -1.29 -25.27 -2.30
N GLU A 17 -2.40 -25.66 -1.72
CA GLU A 17 -2.64 -25.53 -0.28
C GLU A 17 -1.61 -26.27 0.57
N ILE A 18 -1.30 -27.54 0.20
CA ILE A 18 -0.35 -28.34 0.97
C ILE A 18 1.07 -27.80 0.82
N ILE A 19 1.48 -27.38 -0.37
CA ILE A 19 2.82 -26.79 -0.59
C ILE A 19 2.92 -25.45 0.12
N THR A 20 1.87 -24.63 0.12
CA THR A 20 1.81 -23.38 0.90
C THR A 20 2.03 -23.64 2.39
N ALA A 21 1.34 -24.62 2.96
CA ALA A 21 1.52 -25.00 4.36
C ALA A 21 2.95 -25.47 4.69
N GLU A 22 3.56 -26.24 3.78
CA GLU A 22 4.95 -26.70 3.95
C GLU A 22 5.94 -25.52 3.88
N LEU A 23 5.71 -24.52 3.01
CA LEU A 23 6.55 -23.32 2.94
C LEU A 23 6.42 -22.48 4.22
N VAL A 24 5.22 -22.29 4.74
CA VAL A 24 5.01 -21.61 6.02
C VAL A 24 5.75 -22.34 7.16
N ASN A 25 5.75 -23.67 7.18
CA ASN A 25 6.51 -24.45 8.16
C ASN A 25 8.05 -24.34 7.99
N LEU A 26 8.52 -23.84 6.87
CA LEU A 26 9.93 -23.55 6.59
C LEU A 26 10.26 -22.06 6.79
N ASP A 27 9.44 -21.32 7.53
CA ASP A 27 9.61 -19.90 7.88
C ASP A 27 9.52 -18.94 6.67
N TYR A 28 8.78 -19.33 5.61
CA TYR A 28 8.43 -18.39 4.55
C TYR A 28 7.38 -17.39 5.05
N GLU A 29 7.70 -16.10 4.96
CA GLU A 29 6.87 -15.02 5.50
C GLU A 29 5.72 -14.63 4.57
N GLY A 30 5.85 -14.87 3.27
CA GLY A 30 4.82 -14.60 2.28
C GLY A 30 4.79 -15.71 1.23
N VAL A 31 3.59 -16.25 0.97
CA VAL A 31 3.37 -17.21 -0.12
C VAL A 31 2.11 -16.79 -0.86
N TRP A 32 2.19 -16.63 -2.17
CA TRP A 32 1.04 -16.32 -3.01
C TRP A 32 1.04 -17.06 -4.34
N GLU A 33 -0.10 -17.10 -4.97
CA GLU A 33 -0.31 -17.76 -6.25
C GLU A 33 -0.03 -16.80 -7.42
N GLU A 34 0.77 -17.25 -8.37
CA GLU A 34 0.99 -16.57 -9.63
C GLU A 34 0.76 -17.55 -10.78
N GLY A 35 -0.42 -17.53 -11.36
CA GLY A 35 -0.82 -18.48 -12.40
C GLY A 35 -0.77 -19.93 -11.92
N MET A 36 0.04 -20.77 -12.58
CA MET A 36 0.27 -22.17 -12.20
C MET A 36 1.49 -22.36 -11.30
N SER A 37 1.88 -21.35 -10.55
CA SER A 37 3.03 -21.40 -9.65
C SER A 37 2.69 -20.79 -8.30
N LEU A 38 3.42 -21.24 -7.26
CA LEU A 38 3.51 -20.55 -5.98
C LEU A 38 4.81 -19.75 -5.95
N LYS A 39 4.73 -18.52 -5.43
CA LYS A 39 5.89 -17.74 -5.06
C LYS A 39 5.97 -17.63 -3.54
N GLY A 40 7.11 -17.98 -2.99
CA GLY A 40 7.39 -17.89 -1.56
C GLY A 40 8.57 -16.96 -1.31
N TYR A 41 8.53 -16.19 -0.24
CA TYR A 41 9.58 -15.25 0.17
C TYR A 41 10.08 -15.60 1.57
N ILE A 42 11.39 -15.71 1.69
CA ILE A 42 12.06 -16.03 2.95
C ILE A 42 13.29 -15.13 3.14
N PRO A 43 13.58 -14.65 4.35
CA PRO A 43 14.83 -13.96 4.64
C PRO A 43 16.04 -14.79 4.20
N LYS A 44 17.00 -14.17 3.54
CA LYS A 44 18.19 -14.85 3.02
C LYS A 44 18.95 -15.61 4.11
N SER A 45 18.95 -15.07 5.33
CA SER A 45 19.57 -15.70 6.51
C SER A 45 18.92 -17.02 6.92
N LEU A 46 17.62 -17.21 6.62
CA LEU A 46 16.84 -18.41 6.94
C LEU A 46 16.74 -19.39 5.77
N PHE A 47 17.09 -18.96 4.56
CA PHE A 47 16.96 -19.79 3.38
C PHE A 47 17.93 -20.99 3.40
N ALA A 48 17.39 -22.19 3.43
CA ALA A 48 18.13 -23.44 3.39
C ALA A 48 17.67 -24.28 2.19
N HIS A 49 18.44 -24.25 1.09
CA HIS A 49 18.14 -24.99 -0.14
C HIS A 49 17.83 -26.47 0.13
N LYS A 50 18.60 -27.10 1.02
CA LYS A 50 18.41 -28.52 1.35
C LYS A 50 17.05 -28.77 2.02
N SER A 51 16.64 -27.93 2.94
CA SER A 51 15.34 -28.07 3.64
C SER A 51 14.18 -27.96 2.65
N LEU A 52 14.24 -27.03 1.72
CA LEU A 52 13.25 -26.88 0.66
C LEU A 52 13.25 -28.11 -0.27
N TYR A 53 14.43 -28.55 -0.70
CA TYR A 53 14.59 -29.73 -1.55
C TYR A 53 13.98 -30.99 -0.89
N ASP A 54 14.36 -31.27 0.37
CA ASP A 54 13.88 -32.44 1.12
C ASP A 54 12.35 -32.38 1.37
N THR A 55 11.81 -31.17 1.55
CA THR A 55 10.36 -30.98 1.70
C THR A 55 9.62 -31.25 0.40
N LEU A 56 10.08 -30.67 -0.70
CA LEU A 56 9.46 -30.88 -2.02
C LEU A 56 9.62 -32.32 -2.53
N ALA A 57 10.66 -33.04 -2.10
CA ALA A 57 10.87 -34.46 -2.44
C ALA A 57 9.74 -35.35 -1.93
N LYS A 58 9.09 -35.00 -0.81
CA LYS A 58 7.92 -35.75 -0.31
C LYS A 58 6.78 -35.79 -1.33
N TYR A 59 6.76 -34.85 -2.26
CA TYR A 59 5.72 -34.64 -3.27
C TYR A 59 6.21 -34.92 -4.70
N GLY A 60 7.48 -35.36 -4.86
CA GLY A 60 8.12 -35.61 -6.15
C GLY A 60 8.39 -34.30 -6.93
N MET A 61 8.63 -33.21 -6.22
CA MET A 61 8.79 -31.87 -6.79
C MET A 61 10.18 -31.26 -6.50
N GLU A 62 11.13 -32.04 -6.01
CA GLU A 62 12.46 -31.62 -5.56
C GLU A 62 13.30 -30.92 -6.64
N ASN A 63 13.01 -31.17 -7.90
CA ASN A 63 13.70 -30.56 -9.04
C ASN A 63 12.84 -29.51 -9.77
N ASN A 64 11.67 -29.20 -9.22
CA ASN A 64 10.69 -28.36 -9.89
C ASN A 64 10.53 -27.01 -9.19
N PHE A 65 11.63 -26.36 -8.79
CA PHE A 65 11.60 -25.01 -8.26
C PHE A 65 12.81 -24.21 -8.75
N LYS A 66 12.63 -22.90 -8.74
CA LYS A 66 13.70 -21.92 -8.99
C LYS A 66 13.74 -20.98 -7.79
N TYR A 67 14.91 -20.41 -7.54
CA TYR A 67 15.04 -19.35 -6.54
C TYR A 67 16.00 -18.26 -7.05
N ALA A 68 15.74 -17.05 -6.60
CA ALA A 68 16.59 -15.90 -6.89
C ALA A 68 16.67 -15.02 -5.65
N GLU A 69 17.83 -14.39 -5.47
CA GLU A 69 17.94 -13.32 -4.49
C GLU A 69 17.13 -12.12 -4.99
N VAL A 70 16.16 -11.71 -4.20
CA VAL A 70 15.47 -10.45 -4.42
C VAL A 70 16.41 -9.38 -3.89
N GLN A 71 17.14 -8.75 -4.82
CA GLN A 71 17.82 -7.52 -4.47
C GLN A 71 16.75 -6.54 -3.99
N ASP A 72 17.11 -5.79 -2.97
CA ASP A 72 16.26 -4.75 -2.41
C ASP A 72 15.85 -3.78 -3.55
N LYS A 73 14.82 -4.19 -4.28
CA LYS A 73 14.10 -3.25 -5.12
C LYS A 73 13.48 -2.32 -4.12
N ASN A 74 13.88 -1.08 -4.15
CA ASN A 74 13.19 -0.04 -3.43
C ASN A 74 11.75 -0.01 -3.97
N TRP A 75 10.91 -0.90 -3.39
CA TRP A 75 9.51 -1.02 -3.78
C TRP A 75 8.80 0.32 -3.61
N ASN A 76 9.31 1.17 -2.71
CA ASN A 76 8.84 2.53 -2.54
C ASN A 76 9.14 3.36 -3.79
N GLU A 77 10.37 3.32 -4.36
CA GLU A 77 10.67 4.04 -5.59
C GLU A 77 9.87 3.54 -6.81
N GLU A 78 9.64 2.23 -6.92
CA GLU A 78 8.86 1.67 -8.02
C GLU A 78 7.37 2.02 -7.86
N TRP A 79 6.87 2.00 -6.65
CA TRP A 79 5.52 2.41 -6.32
C TRP A 79 5.33 3.93 -6.51
N GLU A 80 6.27 4.75 -6.05
CA GLU A 80 6.28 6.21 -6.24
C GLU A 80 6.20 6.61 -7.72
N LYS A 81 6.87 5.87 -8.61
CA LYS A 81 6.82 6.11 -10.07
C LYS A 81 5.44 5.86 -10.69
N HIS A 82 4.63 5.01 -10.07
CA HIS A 82 3.30 4.64 -10.56
C HIS A 82 2.18 5.29 -9.76
N TYR A 83 2.51 6.03 -8.70
CA TYR A 83 1.54 6.75 -7.91
C TYR A 83 1.25 8.09 -8.57
N GLU A 84 0.09 8.18 -9.21
CA GLU A 84 -0.30 9.40 -9.93
C GLU A 84 -1.01 10.38 -8.97
N PRO A 85 -0.75 11.68 -9.08
CA PRO A 85 -1.50 12.68 -8.33
C PRO A 85 -2.91 12.85 -8.92
N ILE A 86 -3.84 13.35 -8.12
CA ILE A 86 -5.25 13.48 -8.50
C ILE A 86 -5.63 14.93 -8.60
N ILE A 87 -6.44 15.27 -9.59
CA ILE A 87 -7.06 16.58 -9.75
C ILE A 87 -8.57 16.40 -9.70
N VAL A 88 -9.24 17.15 -8.84
CA VAL A 88 -10.69 17.15 -8.71
C VAL A 88 -11.22 18.53 -9.11
N ASP A 89 -12.15 18.58 -10.05
CA ASP A 89 -12.82 19.78 -10.59
C ASP A 89 -11.86 20.92 -11.01
N ASP A 90 -10.64 20.58 -11.44
CA ASP A 90 -9.58 21.54 -11.77
C ASP A 90 -9.25 22.53 -10.62
N GLN A 91 -9.71 22.27 -9.40
CA GLN A 91 -9.57 23.14 -8.25
C GLN A 91 -8.74 22.54 -7.10
N VAL A 92 -8.80 21.23 -6.91
CA VAL A 92 -8.07 20.51 -5.85
C VAL A 92 -7.05 19.59 -6.44
N TYR A 93 -5.79 19.72 -6.05
CA TYR A 93 -4.69 18.88 -6.42
C TYR A 93 -4.19 18.10 -5.20
N VAL A 94 -4.47 16.79 -5.17
CA VAL A 94 -3.96 15.89 -4.14
C VAL A 94 -2.72 15.20 -4.70
N ARG A 95 -1.60 15.40 -4.06
CA ARG A 95 -0.30 14.86 -4.50
C ARG A 95 0.55 14.37 -3.34
N SER A 96 1.57 13.62 -3.69
CA SER A 96 2.64 13.27 -2.76
C SER A 96 3.77 14.30 -2.76
N PRO A 97 4.62 14.33 -1.72
CA PRO A 97 5.77 15.24 -1.64
C PRO A 97 6.74 15.13 -2.83
N PHE A 98 6.83 13.97 -3.47
CA PHE A 98 7.72 13.71 -4.61
C PHE A 98 7.15 14.15 -5.97
N HIS A 99 5.89 14.63 -6.02
CA HIS A 99 5.31 15.19 -7.24
C HIS A 99 5.56 16.70 -7.32
N ASP A 100 5.67 17.21 -8.55
CA ASP A 100 5.79 18.62 -8.81
C ASP A 100 4.52 19.39 -8.42
N THR A 101 4.69 20.63 -8.00
CA THR A 101 3.57 21.54 -7.68
C THR A 101 2.90 22.05 -8.95
N LYS A 102 1.59 22.32 -8.87
CA LYS A 102 0.79 22.95 -9.95
C LYS A 102 0.26 24.30 -9.50
N LYS A 103 0.92 25.38 -9.91
CA LYS A 103 0.60 26.75 -9.48
C LYS A 103 -0.75 27.27 -9.96
N GLU A 104 -1.30 26.67 -11.00
CA GLU A 104 -2.59 27.02 -11.58
C GLU A 104 -3.79 26.44 -10.82
N ILE A 105 -3.57 25.51 -9.87
CA ILE A 105 -4.63 24.91 -9.08
C ILE A 105 -4.77 25.63 -7.75
N GLN A 106 -6.01 25.85 -7.34
CA GLN A 106 -6.34 26.71 -6.20
C GLN A 106 -5.98 26.08 -4.84
N TYR A 107 -6.25 24.78 -4.68
CA TYR A 107 -6.02 24.05 -3.43
C TYR A 107 -5.07 22.87 -3.67
N GLU A 108 -3.95 22.87 -2.98
CA GLU A 108 -2.98 21.78 -3.05
C GLU A 108 -2.95 21.06 -1.70
N VAL A 109 -3.27 19.77 -1.70
CA VAL A 109 -3.20 18.90 -0.52
C VAL A 109 -2.06 17.92 -0.73
N ILE A 110 -1.09 17.96 0.18
CA ILE A 110 0.10 17.10 0.11
C ILE A 110 -0.12 15.95 1.09
N ILE A 111 -0.08 14.72 0.58
CA ILE A 111 -0.26 13.49 1.36
C ILE A 111 0.93 12.58 1.13
N GLN A 112 1.65 12.24 2.19
CA GLN A 112 2.61 11.13 2.15
C GLN A 112 1.80 9.82 2.18
N PRO A 113 1.67 9.12 1.05
CA PRO A 113 0.86 7.91 1.01
C PRO A 113 1.56 6.81 1.80
N GLN A 114 0.78 6.17 2.66
CA GLN A 114 1.15 4.98 3.42
C GLN A 114 0.05 3.92 3.24
N MET A 115 0.02 2.90 4.09
CA MET A 115 -1.02 1.86 4.05
C MET A 115 -2.37 2.32 4.62
N SER A 116 -2.61 3.64 4.71
CA SER A 116 -3.86 4.24 5.19
C SER A 116 -4.79 4.59 4.04
N PHE A 117 -6.11 4.53 4.28
CA PHE A 117 -7.13 4.96 3.32
C PHE A 117 -7.12 6.50 3.16
N GLY A 118 -7.55 6.99 2.00
CA GLY A 118 -7.69 8.45 1.78
C GLY A 118 -6.58 9.08 0.95
N THR A 119 -5.89 8.30 0.12
CA THR A 119 -4.90 8.81 -0.85
C THR A 119 -5.52 9.64 -1.98
N GLY A 120 -6.86 9.73 -2.01
CA GLY A 120 -7.61 10.46 -3.02
C GLY A 120 -8.07 9.61 -4.22
N HIS A 121 -7.45 8.47 -4.48
CA HIS A 121 -7.75 7.63 -5.67
C HIS A 121 -9.12 6.96 -5.61
N HIS A 122 -9.67 6.78 -4.42
CA HIS A 122 -10.99 6.15 -4.28
C HIS A 122 -12.09 7.14 -4.67
N GLU A 123 -13.05 6.68 -5.45
CA GLU A 123 -14.19 7.48 -5.95
C GLU A 123 -14.93 8.22 -4.83
N THR A 124 -15.11 7.59 -3.66
CA THR A 124 -15.77 8.23 -2.51
C THR A 124 -15.00 9.45 -1.98
N THR A 125 -13.66 9.41 -2.00
CA THR A 125 -12.83 10.53 -1.58
C THR A 125 -12.98 11.68 -2.57
N GLN A 126 -12.97 11.40 -3.87
CA GLN A 126 -13.18 12.42 -4.92
C GLN A 126 -14.56 13.05 -4.82
N LEU A 127 -15.62 12.27 -4.67
CA LEU A 127 -16.99 12.76 -4.47
C LEU A 127 -17.12 13.63 -3.22
N MET A 128 -16.44 13.28 -2.12
CA MET A 128 -16.41 14.11 -0.92
C MET A 128 -15.70 15.43 -1.18
N ILE A 129 -14.60 15.45 -1.91
CA ILE A 129 -13.90 16.68 -2.30
C ILE A 129 -14.80 17.58 -3.14
N GLU A 130 -15.47 17.04 -4.16
CA GLU A 130 -16.44 17.77 -5.00
C GLU A 130 -17.57 18.39 -4.16
N MET A 131 -18.11 17.62 -3.21
CA MET A 131 -19.16 18.10 -2.31
C MET A 131 -18.64 19.20 -1.39
N MET A 132 -17.41 19.10 -0.91
CA MET A 132 -16.79 20.13 -0.07
C MET A 132 -16.58 21.45 -0.82
N LEU A 133 -16.21 21.40 -2.11
CA LEU A 133 -16.07 22.59 -2.96
C LEU A 133 -17.37 23.39 -3.13
N THR A 134 -18.50 22.72 -3.02
CA THR A 134 -19.84 23.34 -3.14
C THR A 134 -20.50 23.64 -1.79
N THR A 135 -19.89 23.22 -0.69
CA THR A 135 -20.41 23.40 0.67
C THR A 135 -19.77 24.63 1.34
N GLU A 136 -20.55 25.37 2.12
CA GLU A 136 -20.04 26.49 2.88
C GLU A 136 -19.29 26.01 4.13
N ILE A 137 -17.97 25.86 4.01
CA ILE A 137 -17.06 25.34 5.04
C ILE A 137 -16.40 26.47 5.84
N LYS A 138 -16.23 27.63 5.21
CA LYS A 138 -15.55 28.77 5.85
C LYS A 138 -16.16 29.14 7.21
N ASP A 139 -15.28 29.33 8.20
CA ASP A 139 -15.62 29.69 9.58
C ASP A 139 -16.44 28.63 10.33
N LYS A 140 -16.61 27.42 9.79
CA LYS A 140 -17.29 26.28 10.45
C LYS A 140 -16.30 25.40 11.21
N THR A 141 -16.82 24.66 12.19
CA THR A 141 -16.11 23.53 12.81
C THR A 141 -16.49 22.26 12.05
N LEU A 142 -15.48 21.49 11.68
CA LEU A 142 -15.63 20.26 10.90
C LEU A 142 -15.09 19.07 11.68
N LEU A 143 -15.82 17.97 11.63
CA LEU A 143 -15.40 16.67 12.14
C LEU A 143 -15.28 15.67 10.98
N ASP A 144 -14.08 15.17 10.78
CA ASP A 144 -13.76 14.13 9.79
C ASP A 144 -13.70 12.76 10.47
N MET A 145 -14.73 11.94 10.24
CA MET A 145 -14.90 10.62 10.86
C MET A 145 -14.32 9.54 9.94
N GLY A 146 -13.28 8.84 10.39
CA GLY A 146 -12.49 7.94 9.56
C GLY A 146 -11.55 8.75 8.67
N THR A 147 -10.74 9.61 9.30
CA THR A 147 -9.93 10.61 8.59
C THR A 147 -8.86 9.99 7.68
N GLY A 148 -8.45 8.75 7.93
CA GLY A 148 -7.42 8.05 7.16
C GLY A 148 -6.13 8.86 7.07
N THR A 149 -5.73 9.23 5.85
CA THR A 149 -4.56 10.09 5.61
C THR A 149 -4.74 11.54 6.05
N GLY A 150 -5.96 11.96 6.41
CA GLY A 150 -6.31 13.33 6.73
C GLY A 150 -6.67 14.22 5.52
N VAL A 151 -6.75 13.66 4.31
CA VAL A 151 -6.93 14.45 3.07
C VAL A 151 -8.13 15.41 3.13
N LEU A 152 -9.28 14.96 3.64
CA LEU A 152 -10.48 15.79 3.76
C LEU A 152 -10.35 16.83 4.87
N ALA A 153 -9.71 16.47 5.97
CA ALA A 153 -9.42 17.40 7.07
C ALA A 153 -8.49 18.52 6.61
N PHE A 154 -7.42 18.23 5.87
CA PHE A 154 -6.52 19.24 5.31
C PHE A 154 -7.22 20.14 4.29
N LEU A 155 -7.99 19.55 3.37
CA LEU A 155 -8.79 20.33 2.43
C LEU A 155 -9.77 21.27 3.17
N SER A 156 -10.41 20.81 4.25
CA SER A 156 -11.30 21.64 5.06
C SER A 156 -10.60 22.86 5.62
N SER A 157 -9.37 22.70 6.08
CA SER A 157 -8.54 23.80 6.57
C SER A 157 -8.21 24.80 5.45
N LEU A 158 -7.88 24.31 4.25
CA LEU A 158 -7.62 25.15 3.08
C LEU A 158 -8.87 25.91 2.60
N LEU A 159 -10.06 25.30 2.77
CA LEU A 159 -11.36 25.95 2.49
C LEU A 159 -11.79 26.96 3.56
N GLY A 160 -10.97 27.16 4.60
CA GLY A 160 -11.18 28.16 5.63
C GLY A 160 -12.03 27.70 6.80
N ALA A 161 -12.12 26.42 7.09
CA ALA A 161 -12.71 25.92 8.32
C ALA A 161 -12.03 26.57 9.54
N LYS A 162 -12.83 26.88 10.57
CA LYS A 162 -12.33 27.49 11.81
C LYS A 162 -11.58 26.47 12.67
N ASP A 163 -12.21 25.32 12.86
CA ASP A 163 -11.64 24.21 13.63
C ASP A 163 -11.88 22.91 12.84
N VAL A 164 -10.89 22.05 12.76
CA VAL A 164 -10.98 20.76 12.09
C VAL A 164 -10.48 19.68 13.03
N ILE A 165 -11.27 18.62 13.21
CA ILE A 165 -10.95 17.47 14.04
C ILE A 165 -11.07 16.22 13.16
N GLY A 166 -9.95 15.52 12.92
CA GLY A 166 -9.94 14.21 12.31
C GLY A 166 -9.92 13.13 13.39
N ILE A 167 -10.71 12.09 13.22
CA ILE A 167 -10.67 10.91 14.09
C ILE A 167 -10.64 9.64 13.25
N ASP A 168 -9.88 8.64 13.72
CA ASP A 168 -9.86 7.31 13.13
C ASP A 168 -9.77 6.26 14.24
N TYR A 169 -10.27 5.04 13.97
CA TYR A 169 -10.14 3.92 14.90
C TYR A 169 -8.81 3.18 14.73
N ASP A 170 -8.18 3.29 13.55
CA ASP A 170 -6.90 2.68 13.23
C ASP A 170 -5.75 3.61 13.62
N GLN A 171 -4.88 3.13 14.51
CA GLN A 171 -3.73 3.91 14.98
C GLN A 171 -2.77 4.29 13.84
N ASN A 172 -2.58 3.42 12.84
CA ASN A 172 -1.72 3.74 11.69
C ASN A 172 -2.28 4.91 10.89
N SER A 173 -3.61 4.99 10.73
CA SER A 173 -4.28 6.13 10.09
C SER A 173 -4.07 7.42 10.88
N VAL A 174 -4.22 7.37 12.21
CA VAL A 174 -3.97 8.53 13.08
C VAL A 174 -2.51 8.99 12.99
N ASP A 175 -1.56 8.06 13.02
CA ASP A 175 -0.13 8.36 12.92
C ASP A 175 0.19 8.98 11.55
N ASN A 176 -0.33 8.41 10.46
CA ASN A 176 -0.14 8.94 9.11
C ASN A 176 -0.76 10.35 8.93
N ALA A 177 -1.98 10.58 9.45
CA ALA A 177 -2.59 11.89 9.41
C ALA A 177 -1.80 12.96 10.21
N ASN A 178 -1.13 12.56 11.29
CA ASN A 178 -0.28 13.46 12.07
C ASN A 178 1.08 13.73 11.39
N GLU A 179 1.58 12.81 10.58
CA GLU A 179 2.80 12.99 9.79
C GLU A 179 2.59 13.88 8.56
N ASN A 180 1.37 13.88 7.98
CA ASN A 180 0.98 14.72 6.85
C ASN A 180 0.76 16.18 7.25
#